data_55b96641330b41de349a55667bdcaaf8
#
_entry.id   55b96641330b41de349a55667bdcaaf8
#
_cell.length_a   1.000
_cell.length_b   1.000
_cell.length_c   1.000
_cell.angle_alpha   90.00
_cell.angle_beta   90.00
_cell.angle_gamma   90.00
#
_symmetry.space_group_name_H-M   'P 1'
#
loop_
_entity.id
_entity.type
_entity.pdbx_description
1 polymer ?
#
loop_
_entity_poly.entity_id
_entity_poly.type
_entity_poly.pdbx_seq_one_letter_code
_entity_poly.pdbx_strand_id
1 'polypeptide(L)'
;MNLFFKTKNRISYYNSAEKSAAYEMGSNLSELIREHVLLNRTIIFLCIGSDRATGDCLGPIIGYKLSIQNEYEHKCTNHEINKNINFYVYGTLEEPVHAKNLKETVNLIYQSHDDAFVIAIDASLGRSDHIGYITLGEGPLKPGAGVDKDLPAVGDIFITGIVNFSGMLDNMLLQTTRLNVVMMMADQICLAINHCLNKLKTPSLTYLE
;
A
#
# COMPACT_ATOMS: atom_id res chain seq x y z
N MET A 1 -15.44 -21.39 -27.17
CA MET A 1 -14.03 -21.77 -26.88
C MET A 1 -13.43 -20.61 -26.08
N ASN A 2 -13.65 -20.61 -24.76
CA ASN A 2 -13.22 -19.53 -23.86
C ASN A 2 -11.74 -19.71 -23.54
N LEU A 3 -10.90 -18.87 -24.13
CA LEU A 3 -9.50 -18.73 -23.72
C LEU A 3 -9.47 -17.95 -22.40
N PHE A 4 -9.50 -18.66 -21.27
CA PHE A 4 -9.07 -18.10 -20.01
C PHE A 4 -7.54 -17.90 -20.07
N PHE A 5 -7.11 -16.70 -20.45
CA PHE A 5 -5.76 -16.27 -20.17
C PHE A 5 -5.63 -16.18 -18.63
N LYS A 6 -4.95 -17.15 -18.02
CA LYS A 6 -4.42 -17.02 -16.67
C LYS A 6 -3.43 -15.85 -16.71
N THR A 7 -3.86 -14.65 -16.37
CA THR A 7 -2.97 -13.54 -16.10
C THR A 7 -2.08 -13.95 -14.94
N LYS A 8 -0.79 -14.15 -15.24
CA LYS A 8 0.25 -14.37 -14.25
C LYS A 8 0.28 -13.08 -13.43
N ASN A 9 -0.08 -13.12 -12.12
CA ASN A 9 -0.02 -11.97 -11.24
C ASN A 9 1.35 -11.32 -11.37
N ARG A 10 1.40 -10.14 -11.96
CA ARG A 10 2.64 -9.41 -12.23
C ARG A 10 3.07 -8.74 -10.94
N ILE A 11 4.21 -9.14 -10.39
CA ILE A 11 4.84 -8.47 -9.24
C ILE A 11 6.01 -7.67 -9.76
N SER A 12 6.03 -6.38 -9.47
CA SER A 12 7.13 -5.46 -9.76
C SER A 12 7.93 -5.18 -8.49
N TYR A 13 9.25 -5.04 -8.63
CA TYR A 13 10.18 -4.79 -7.53
C TYR A 13 10.85 -3.44 -7.73
N TYR A 14 10.97 -2.66 -6.65
CA TYR A 14 11.59 -1.33 -6.64
C TYR A 14 12.60 -1.25 -5.51
N ASN A 15 13.83 -0.88 -5.81
CA ASN A 15 14.85 -0.67 -4.79
C ASN A 15 14.65 0.70 -4.13
N SER A 16 14.28 0.75 -2.84
CA SER A 16 14.00 2.01 -2.13
C SER A 16 15.20 2.95 -2.01
N ALA A 17 16.42 2.47 -2.27
CA ALA A 17 17.62 3.30 -2.31
C ALA A 17 17.78 4.07 -3.64
N GLU A 18 17.03 3.71 -4.68
CA GLU A 18 17.10 4.36 -5.98
C GLU A 18 16.16 5.56 -6.03
N LYS A 19 16.68 6.70 -6.56
CA LYS A 19 15.91 7.95 -6.62
C LYS A 19 14.68 7.87 -7.53
N SER A 20 14.69 6.99 -8.54
CA SER A 20 13.58 6.78 -9.48
C SER A 20 12.49 5.88 -8.93
N ALA A 21 12.75 5.10 -7.88
CA ALA A 21 11.87 4.05 -7.39
C ALA A 21 10.45 4.54 -7.09
N ALA A 22 10.30 5.65 -6.37
CA ALA A 22 8.99 6.22 -6.06
C ALA A 22 8.23 6.68 -7.31
N TYR A 23 8.93 7.28 -8.28
CA TYR A 23 8.32 7.74 -9.53
C TYR A 23 7.83 6.58 -10.39
N GLU A 24 8.68 5.57 -10.59
CA GLU A 24 8.35 4.37 -11.37
C GLU A 24 7.19 3.59 -10.74
N MET A 25 7.28 3.36 -9.42
CA MET A 25 6.24 2.69 -8.66
C MET A 25 4.91 3.46 -8.72
N GLY A 26 4.94 4.78 -8.51
CA GLY A 26 3.74 5.62 -8.55
C GLY A 26 3.12 5.67 -9.94
N SER A 27 3.93 5.63 -11.01
CA SER A 27 3.44 5.53 -12.38
C SER A 27 2.74 4.19 -12.63
N ASN A 28 3.35 3.07 -12.21
CA ASN A 28 2.74 1.75 -12.35
C ASN A 28 1.47 1.61 -11.49
N LEU A 29 1.49 2.14 -10.26
CA LEU A 29 0.30 2.19 -9.40
C LEU A 29 -0.83 2.98 -10.06
N SER A 30 -0.52 4.13 -10.69
CA SER A 30 -1.53 4.93 -11.39
C SER A 30 -2.18 4.18 -12.56
N GLU A 31 -1.46 3.32 -13.24
CA GLU A 31 -2.00 2.47 -14.31
C GLU A 31 -2.95 1.41 -13.76
N LEU A 32 -2.57 0.77 -12.64
CA LEU A 32 -3.39 -0.26 -11.99
C LEU A 32 -4.72 0.27 -11.45
N ILE A 33 -4.73 1.49 -10.85
CA ILE A 33 -5.94 2.01 -10.22
C ILE A 33 -6.75 2.98 -11.08
N ARG A 34 -6.25 3.36 -12.27
CA ARG A 34 -6.88 4.35 -13.15
C ARG A 34 -8.34 4.05 -13.46
N GLU A 35 -8.64 2.83 -13.87
CA GLU A 35 -10.00 2.42 -14.23
C GLU A 35 -10.94 2.54 -13.03
N HIS A 36 -10.49 2.12 -11.85
CA HIS A 36 -11.27 2.19 -10.61
C HIS A 36 -11.56 3.62 -10.18
N VAL A 37 -10.59 4.53 -10.34
CA VAL A 37 -10.78 5.97 -10.09
C VAL A 37 -11.76 6.58 -11.10
N LEU A 38 -11.68 6.20 -12.38
CA LEU A 38 -12.62 6.67 -13.41
C LEU A 38 -14.05 6.18 -13.16
N LEU A 39 -14.22 5.00 -12.59
CA LEU A 39 -15.51 4.43 -12.15
C LEU A 39 -15.99 4.99 -10.80
N ASN A 40 -15.29 5.99 -10.24
CA ASN A 40 -15.55 6.59 -8.92
C ASN A 40 -15.57 5.58 -7.76
N ARG A 41 -14.85 4.47 -7.87
CA ARG A 41 -14.69 3.54 -6.75
C ARG A 41 -13.93 4.20 -5.60
N THR A 42 -14.29 3.86 -4.38
CA THR A 42 -13.62 4.34 -3.18
C THR A 42 -12.26 3.65 -3.04
N ILE A 43 -11.17 4.40 -3.07
CA ILE A 43 -9.81 3.86 -2.88
C ILE A 43 -9.53 3.74 -1.39
N ILE A 44 -9.11 2.55 -0.95
CA ILE A 44 -8.80 2.26 0.45
C ILE A 44 -7.32 1.85 0.55
N PHE A 45 -6.55 2.58 1.36
CA PHE A 45 -5.23 2.14 1.79
C PHE A 45 -5.36 1.39 3.12
N LEU A 46 -5.23 0.07 3.08
CA LEU A 46 -5.23 -0.80 4.25
C LEU A 46 -3.80 -1.07 4.67
N CYS A 47 -3.30 -0.31 5.64
CA CYS A 47 -1.95 -0.36 6.15
C CYS A 47 -1.88 -1.34 7.33
N ILE A 48 -1.24 -2.50 7.11
CA ILE A 48 -1.23 -3.61 8.06
C ILE A 48 0.09 -3.61 8.83
N GLY A 49 0.03 -3.92 10.12
CA GLY A 49 1.19 -4.04 10.97
C GLY A 49 0.98 -3.51 12.38
N SER A 50 2.05 -3.41 13.16
CA SER A 50 2.03 -2.94 14.54
C SER A 50 3.32 -2.20 14.91
N ASP A 51 3.20 -1.16 15.72
CA ASP A 51 4.33 -0.41 16.29
C ASP A 51 5.14 -1.16 17.35
N ARG A 52 4.71 -2.37 17.71
CA ARG A 52 5.38 -3.21 18.74
C ARG A 52 6.63 -3.91 18.23
N ALA A 53 6.86 -3.95 16.93
CA ALA A 53 8.05 -4.47 16.31
C ALA A 53 8.48 -3.54 15.18
N THR A 54 9.74 -3.13 15.15
CA THR A 54 10.23 -2.10 14.22
C THR A 54 9.95 -2.46 12.74
N GLY A 55 10.16 -3.71 12.34
CA GLY A 55 9.90 -4.14 10.97
C GLY A 55 8.42 -4.09 10.63
N ASP A 56 7.56 -4.42 11.58
CA ASP A 56 6.11 -4.46 11.41
C ASP A 56 5.45 -3.06 11.43
N CYS A 57 6.22 -2.01 11.80
CA CYS A 57 5.75 -0.62 11.78
C CYS A 57 5.54 -0.04 10.38
N LEU A 58 5.98 -0.70 9.30
CA LEU A 58 5.95 -0.13 7.95
C LEU A 58 4.56 0.37 7.56
N GLY A 59 3.56 -0.52 7.65
CA GLY A 59 2.17 -0.16 7.36
C GLY A 59 1.66 1.00 8.21
N PRO A 60 1.69 0.91 9.54
CA PRO A 60 1.27 1.99 10.44
C PRO A 60 1.95 3.34 10.19
N ILE A 61 3.24 3.37 9.86
CA ILE A 61 3.96 4.62 9.52
C ILE A 61 3.44 5.21 8.21
N ILE A 62 3.21 4.38 7.19
CA ILE A 62 2.64 4.83 5.92
C ILE A 62 1.23 5.37 6.16
N GLY A 63 0.39 4.65 6.90
CA GLY A 63 -0.96 5.07 7.23
C GLY A 63 -0.99 6.42 7.95
N TYR A 64 -0.14 6.62 8.94
CA TYR A 64 0.02 7.89 9.64
C TYR A 64 0.40 9.04 8.69
N LYS A 65 1.39 8.84 7.82
CA LYS A 65 1.83 9.86 6.85
C LYS A 65 0.73 10.22 5.85
N LEU A 66 0.01 9.23 5.32
CA LEU A 66 -1.10 9.45 4.38
C LEU A 66 -2.29 10.15 5.05
N SER A 67 -2.61 9.83 6.30
CA SER A 67 -3.71 10.47 7.05
C SER A 67 -3.44 11.96 7.29
N ILE A 68 -2.23 12.31 7.73
CA ILE A 68 -1.84 13.70 7.91
C ILE A 68 -1.96 14.46 6.58
N GLN A 69 -1.45 13.90 5.50
CA GLN A 69 -1.51 14.55 4.19
C GLN A 69 -2.95 14.77 3.73
N ASN A 70 -3.81 13.76 3.87
CA ASN A 70 -5.22 13.85 3.51
C ASN A 70 -5.94 14.98 4.29
N GLU A 71 -5.67 15.09 5.59
CA GLU A 71 -6.22 16.19 6.41
C GLU A 71 -5.75 17.59 5.94
N TYR A 72 -4.47 17.73 5.56
CA TYR A 72 -3.97 19.00 5.04
C TYR A 72 -4.59 19.36 3.70
N GLU A 73 -4.73 18.40 2.79
CA GLU A 73 -5.38 18.63 1.49
C GLU A 73 -6.84 19.08 1.68
N HIS A 74 -7.60 18.45 2.57
CA HIS A 74 -8.98 18.86 2.86
C HIS A 74 -9.10 20.26 3.49
N LYS A 75 -8.13 20.68 4.29
CA LYS A 75 -8.14 22.02 4.93
C LYS A 75 -7.69 23.14 4.02
N CYS A 76 -6.84 22.85 3.04
CA CYS A 76 -6.21 23.88 2.19
C CYS A 76 -6.92 24.11 0.85
N THR A 77 -7.81 23.25 0.43
CA THR A 77 -8.57 23.42 -0.83
C THR A 77 -9.83 24.24 -0.57
N ASN A 78 -9.69 25.59 -0.69
CA ASN A 78 -10.84 26.47 -0.95
C ASN A 78 -11.44 26.10 -2.31
N HIS A 79 -12.62 25.53 -2.31
CA HIS A 79 -13.67 25.44 -3.32
C HIS A 79 -13.38 25.86 -4.77
N GLU A 80 -12.37 25.32 -5.46
CA GLU A 80 -12.34 25.41 -6.92
C GLU A 80 -11.75 24.12 -7.53
N ILE A 81 -12.69 23.29 -8.06
CA ILE A 81 -12.52 22.36 -9.21
C ILE A 81 -11.21 21.55 -9.24
N ASN A 82 -10.85 20.92 -8.14
CA ASN A 82 -9.91 19.81 -8.21
C ASN A 82 -10.71 18.52 -7.96
N LYS A 83 -10.71 17.60 -8.92
CA LYS A 83 -11.17 16.22 -8.72
C LYS A 83 -10.27 15.60 -7.66
N ASN A 84 -10.57 15.84 -6.39
CA ASN A 84 -9.90 15.13 -5.31
C ASN A 84 -10.32 13.67 -5.41
N ILE A 85 -9.35 12.79 -5.57
CA ILE A 85 -9.59 11.35 -5.48
C ILE A 85 -9.88 11.09 -4.01
N ASN A 86 -11.11 10.68 -3.71
CA ASN A 86 -11.47 10.30 -2.35
C ASN A 86 -10.78 8.98 -2.01
N PHE A 87 -9.93 9.00 -1.01
CA PHE A 87 -9.36 7.80 -0.44
C PHE A 87 -9.48 7.80 1.08
N TYR A 88 -9.52 6.60 1.63
CA TYR A 88 -9.53 6.37 3.07
C TYR A 88 -8.32 5.55 3.49
N VAL A 89 -7.87 5.77 4.70
CA VAL A 89 -6.72 5.07 5.29
C VAL A 89 -7.18 4.32 6.52
N TYR A 90 -6.89 3.02 6.56
CA TYR A 90 -7.09 2.16 7.71
C TYR A 90 -5.74 1.61 8.15
N GLY A 91 -5.44 1.68 9.44
CA GLY A 91 -4.17 1.26 10.01
C GLY A 91 -3.14 2.39 10.05
N THR A 92 -3.18 3.15 11.14
CA THR A 92 -2.21 4.20 11.45
C THR A 92 -1.38 3.81 12.67
N LEU A 93 -0.45 4.67 13.11
CA LEU A 93 0.26 4.48 14.39
C LEU A 93 -0.68 4.59 15.60
N GLU A 94 -1.73 5.40 15.51
CA GLU A 94 -2.71 5.58 16.58
C GLU A 94 -3.73 4.43 16.62
N GLU A 95 -4.18 3.98 15.45
CA GLU A 95 -5.15 2.90 15.28
C GLU A 95 -4.60 1.80 14.35
N PRO A 96 -3.65 0.98 14.80
CA PRO A 96 -2.99 -0.01 13.93
C PRO A 96 -3.92 -1.17 13.59
N VAL A 97 -3.85 -1.61 12.33
CA VAL A 97 -4.53 -2.82 11.85
C VAL A 97 -3.54 -3.97 11.80
N HIS A 98 -3.76 -4.96 12.61
CA HIS A 98 -2.86 -6.11 12.78
C HIS A 98 -3.63 -7.43 12.82
N ALA A 99 -2.94 -8.54 12.94
CA ALA A 99 -3.51 -9.89 12.88
C ALA A 99 -4.76 -10.12 13.77
N LYS A 100 -4.90 -9.40 14.90
CA LYS A 100 -6.01 -9.62 15.83
C LYS A 100 -7.30 -8.93 15.39
N ASN A 101 -7.23 -7.77 14.73
CA ASN A 101 -8.38 -6.96 14.32
C ASN A 101 -8.55 -6.86 12.79
N LEU A 102 -7.63 -7.43 11.99
CA LEU A 102 -7.67 -7.36 10.53
C LEU A 102 -9.01 -7.81 9.95
N LYS A 103 -9.55 -8.93 10.42
CA LYS A 103 -10.82 -9.48 9.92
C LYS A 103 -11.99 -8.52 10.19
N GLU A 104 -12.04 -7.92 11.37
CA GLU A 104 -13.06 -6.95 11.75
C GLU A 104 -12.94 -5.67 10.93
N THR A 105 -11.71 -5.17 10.75
CA THR A 105 -11.44 -3.99 9.93
C THR A 105 -11.83 -4.20 8.47
N VAL A 106 -11.50 -5.36 7.89
CA VAL A 106 -11.89 -5.69 6.51
C VAL A 106 -13.42 -5.73 6.36
N ASN A 107 -14.11 -6.34 7.31
CA ASN A 107 -15.58 -6.33 7.31
C ASN A 107 -16.14 -4.91 7.41
N LEU A 108 -15.58 -4.07 8.28
CA LEU A 108 -15.97 -2.68 8.42
C LEU A 108 -15.77 -1.89 7.11
N ILE A 109 -14.62 -2.08 6.44
CA ILE A 109 -14.34 -1.45 5.15
C ILE A 109 -15.44 -1.75 4.13
N TYR A 110 -15.75 -3.03 3.92
CA TYR A 110 -16.75 -3.43 2.92
C TYR A 110 -18.21 -3.12 3.34
N GLN A 111 -18.46 -2.92 4.63
CA GLN A 111 -19.77 -2.42 5.10
C GLN A 111 -19.92 -0.90 4.95
N SER A 112 -18.83 -0.16 5.05
CA SER A 112 -18.83 1.30 4.99
C SER A 112 -18.63 1.84 3.56
N HIS A 113 -18.09 1.03 2.66
CA HIS A 113 -17.75 1.40 1.29
C HIS A 113 -18.16 0.31 0.31
N ASP A 114 -19.35 0.42 -0.27
CA ASP A 114 -19.94 -0.59 -1.17
C ASP A 114 -19.03 -0.94 -2.36
N ASP A 115 -18.32 0.05 -2.90
CA ASP A 115 -17.43 -0.06 -4.07
C ASP A 115 -15.95 0.08 -3.70
N ALA A 116 -15.54 -0.42 -2.54
CA ALA A 116 -14.16 -0.33 -2.11
C ALA A 116 -13.20 -1.00 -3.11
N PHE A 117 -12.12 -0.30 -3.45
CA PHE A 117 -10.92 -0.86 -4.08
C PHE A 117 -9.78 -0.78 -3.08
N VAL A 118 -9.34 -1.93 -2.59
CA VAL A 118 -8.44 -2.02 -1.44
C VAL A 118 -7.01 -2.26 -1.89
N ILE A 119 -6.11 -1.36 -1.48
CA ILE A 119 -4.66 -1.45 -1.63
C ILE A 119 -4.11 -1.89 -0.27
N ALA A 120 -3.73 -3.17 -0.15
CA ALA A 120 -3.16 -3.69 1.08
C ALA A 120 -1.66 -3.36 1.16
N ILE A 121 -1.22 -2.80 2.29
CA ILE A 121 0.17 -2.41 2.52
C ILE A 121 0.67 -3.11 3.78
N ASP A 122 1.80 -3.84 3.68
CA ASP A 122 2.35 -4.62 4.79
C ASP A 122 3.88 -4.69 4.73
N ALA A 123 4.50 -5.03 5.84
CA ALA A 123 5.89 -5.42 5.88
C ALA A 123 6.04 -6.89 5.47
N SER A 124 7.13 -7.23 4.83
CA SER A 124 7.45 -8.61 4.49
C SER A 124 8.89 -8.96 4.85
N LEU A 125 9.13 -10.23 5.06
CA LEU A 125 10.48 -10.80 5.11
C LEU A 125 10.77 -11.47 3.77
N GLY A 126 12.03 -11.46 3.35
CA GLY A 126 12.39 -11.99 2.04
C GLY A 126 13.84 -12.47 1.97
N ARG A 127 14.42 -12.43 0.79
CA ARG A 127 15.83 -12.76 0.61
C ARG A 127 16.70 -11.63 1.16
N SER A 128 17.88 -11.95 1.69
CA SER A 128 18.81 -10.97 2.28
C SER A 128 19.30 -9.91 1.28
N ASP A 129 19.40 -10.27 0.00
CA ASP A 129 19.76 -9.37 -1.10
C ASP A 129 18.60 -8.48 -1.58
N HIS A 130 17.41 -8.72 -1.09
CA HIS A 130 16.22 -7.91 -1.38
C HIS A 130 15.76 -7.03 -0.20
N ILE A 131 16.52 -6.96 0.89
CA ILE A 131 16.19 -6.04 1.99
C ILE A 131 16.21 -4.60 1.47
N GLY A 132 15.14 -3.84 1.74
CA GLY A 132 14.95 -2.49 1.22
C GLY A 132 14.22 -2.44 -0.13
N TYR A 133 13.84 -3.57 -0.71
CA TYR A 133 12.98 -3.57 -1.89
C TYR A 133 11.50 -3.46 -1.52
N ILE A 134 10.78 -2.73 -2.35
CA ILE A 134 9.32 -2.60 -2.29
C ILE A 134 8.74 -3.42 -3.43
N THR A 135 7.64 -4.13 -3.18
CA THR A 135 6.90 -4.86 -4.22
C THR A 135 5.53 -4.23 -4.44
N LEU A 136 5.08 -4.20 -5.68
CA LEU A 136 3.73 -3.84 -6.09
C LEU A 136 3.19 -4.99 -6.93
N GLY A 137 2.01 -5.50 -6.58
CA GLY A 137 1.43 -6.64 -7.29
C GLY A 137 -0.09 -6.62 -7.30
N GLU A 138 -0.67 -7.31 -8.28
CA GLU A 138 -2.10 -7.51 -8.43
C GLU A 138 -2.58 -8.71 -7.61
N GLY A 139 -3.79 -8.62 -7.10
CA GLY A 139 -4.43 -9.65 -6.30
C GLY A 139 -4.25 -9.46 -4.80
N PRO A 140 -4.82 -10.34 -4.00
CA PRO A 140 -4.84 -10.20 -2.55
C PRO A 140 -3.49 -10.54 -1.91
N LEU A 141 -3.14 -9.77 -0.89
CA LEU A 141 -2.04 -10.03 0.02
C LEU A 141 -2.46 -11.08 1.04
N LYS A 142 -1.54 -11.98 1.42
CA LYS A 142 -1.65 -12.85 2.60
C LYS A 142 -0.80 -12.30 3.73
N PRO A 143 -1.36 -11.49 4.64
CA PRO A 143 -0.59 -10.88 5.71
C PRO A 143 -0.06 -11.92 6.68
N GLY A 144 1.08 -11.64 7.31
CA GLY A 144 1.61 -12.49 8.38
C GLY A 144 2.07 -13.87 7.94
N ALA A 145 2.49 -14.03 6.67
CA ALA A 145 3.04 -15.30 6.18
C ALA A 145 4.27 -15.81 6.99
N GLY A 146 4.90 -14.93 7.78
CA GLY A 146 5.95 -15.29 8.73
C GLY A 146 5.48 -15.57 10.16
N VAL A 147 4.20 -15.40 10.47
CA VAL A 147 3.61 -15.76 11.74
C VAL A 147 2.51 -16.78 11.43
N ASP A 148 2.68 -18.00 11.85
CA ASP A 148 1.85 -19.21 11.66
C ASP A 148 0.33 -18.98 11.97
N LYS A 149 -0.28 -17.99 11.29
CA LYS A 149 -1.67 -17.57 11.43
C LYS A 149 -2.35 -17.60 10.08
N ASP A 150 -3.43 -18.35 10.02
CA ASP A 150 -4.33 -18.39 8.86
C ASP A 150 -5.16 -17.09 8.81
N LEU A 151 -4.53 -16.02 8.31
CA LEU A 151 -5.18 -14.73 8.12
C LEU A 151 -5.82 -14.68 6.73
N PRO A 152 -6.98 -14.03 6.58
CA PRO A 152 -7.63 -13.90 5.28
C PRO A 152 -6.72 -13.14 4.31
N ALA A 153 -6.74 -13.55 3.06
CA ALA A 153 -6.13 -12.77 1.99
C ALA A 153 -6.94 -11.49 1.77
N VAL A 154 -6.28 -10.34 1.65
CA VAL A 154 -6.92 -9.01 1.64
C VAL A 154 -6.39 -8.14 0.52
N GLY A 155 -7.23 -7.25 0.00
CA GLY A 155 -6.89 -6.27 -1.03
C GLY A 155 -7.12 -6.76 -2.45
N ASP A 156 -7.28 -5.81 -3.36
CA ASP A 156 -7.35 -6.02 -4.81
C ASP A 156 -5.94 -5.95 -5.43
N ILE A 157 -5.09 -5.10 -4.87
CA ILE A 157 -3.65 -5.02 -5.14
C ILE A 157 -2.89 -4.90 -3.82
N PHE A 158 -1.59 -5.13 -3.86
CA PHE A 158 -0.77 -5.03 -2.66
C PHE A 158 0.55 -4.29 -2.91
N ILE A 159 1.04 -3.67 -1.83
CA ILE A 159 2.37 -3.10 -1.71
C ILE A 159 3.03 -3.74 -0.49
N THR A 160 4.21 -4.34 -0.65
CA THR A 160 4.98 -4.83 0.50
C THR A 160 6.38 -4.28 0.53
N GLY A 161 6.90 -4.04 1.75
CA GLY A 161 8.30 -3.69 1.94
C GLY A 161 9.09 -4.84 2.54
N ILE A 162 10.18 -5.27 1.90
CA ILE A 162 11.06 -6.32 2.41
C ILE A 162 11.99 -5.71 3.46
N VAL A 163 11.57 -5.77 4.72
CA VAL A 163 12.23 -5.06 5.83
C VAL A 163 13.42 -5.83 6.42
N ASN A 164 13.42 -7.16 6.30
CA ASN A 164 14.48 -8.04 6.76
C ASN A 164 14.45 -9.36 5.99
N PHE A 165 15.46 -10.23 6.21
CA PHE A 165 15.46 -11.56 5.61
C PHE A 165 14.47 -12.51 6.32
N SER A 166 13.96 -13.51 5.62
CA SER A 166 13.15 -14.59 6.20
C SER A 166 14.03 -15.71 6.75
N GLY A 167 13.61 -16.31 7.88
CA GLY A 167 14.35 -17.39 8.52
C GLY A 167 13.55 -18.08 9.63
N MET A 168 14.23 -18.83 10.48
CA MET A 168 13.56 -19.61 11.56
C MET A 168 12.98 -18.76 12.71
N LEU A 169 13.33 -17.45 12.79
CA LEU A 169 12.96 -16.56 13.89
C LEU A 169 12.34 -15.25 13.35
N ASP A 170 11.39 -15.34 12.46
CA ASP A 170 10.78 -14.21 11.74
C ASP A 170 10.26 -13.11 12.68
N ASN A 171 9.63 -13.46 13.81
CA ASN A 171 9.19 -12.49 14.81
C ASN A 171 10.37 -11.70 15.43
N MET A 172 11.49 -12.35 15.69
CA MET A 172 12.69 -11.69 16.23
C MET A 172 13.33 -10.81 15.19
N LEU A 173 13.32 -11.22 13.92
CA LEU A 173 13.84 -10.45 12.80
C LEU A 173 13.04 -9.17 12.58
N LEU A 174 11.73 -9.20 12.70
CA LEU A 174 10.89 -8.00 12.69
C LEU A 174 11.22 -7.05 13.85
N GLN A 175 11.45 -7.57 15.06
CA GLN A 175 11.81 -6.75 16.23
C GLN A 175 13.20 -6.10 16.08
N THR A 176 14.16 -6.79 15.47
CA THR A 176 15.54 -6.33 15.31
C THR A 176 15.81 -5.58 14.01
N THR A 177 14.79 -5.34 13.21
CA THR A 177 14.87 -4.56 11.97
C THR A 177 15.32 -3.12 12.26
N ARG A 178 16.19 -2.58 11.41
CA ARG A 178 16.66 -1.19 11.55
C ARG A 178 15.53 -0.21 11.16
N LEU A 179 15.19 0.70 12.07
CA LEU A 179 14.16 1.71 11.82
C LEU A 179 14.44 2.54 10.56
N ASN A 180 15.70 2.86 10.26
CA ASN A 180 16.05 3.60 9.06
C ASN A 180 15.61 2.91 7.76
N VAL A 181 15.66 1.58 7.70
CA VAL A 181 15.20 0.80 6.53
C VAL A 181 13.70 0.96 6.38
N VAL A 182 12.95 0.83 7.47
CA VAL A 182 11.49 0.99 7.49
C VAL A 182 11.09 2.41 7.07
N MET A 183 11.76 3.42 7.64
CA MET A 183 11.47 4.84 7.33
C MET A 183 11.76 5.18 5.86
N MET A 184 12.91 4.73 5.32
CA MET A 184 13.22 4.94 3.90
C MET A 184 12.16 4.33 2.98
N MET A 185 11.74 3.10 3.25
CA MET A 185 10.68 2.45 2.45
C MET A 185 9.34 3.16 2.62
N ALA A 186 8.97 3.56 3.83
CA ALA A 186 7.75 4.31 4.07
C ALA A 186 7.73 5.63 3.30
N ASP A 187 8.84 6.37 3.28
CA ASP A 187 8.97 7.60 2.52
C ASP A 187 8.82 7.37 1.01
N GLN A 188 9.47 6.34 0.47
CA GLN A 188 9.38 6.00 -0.95
C GLN A 188 7.95 5.57 -1.34
N ILE A 189 7.27 4.77 -0.51
CA ILE A 189 5.89 4.34 -0.75
C ILE A 189 4.95 5.54 -0.71
N CYS A 190 5.05 6.42 0.29
CA CYS A 190 4.24 7.63 0.36
C CYS A 190 4.47 8.56 -0.84
N LEU A 191 5.73 8.77 -1.26
CA LEU A 191 6.06 9.55 -2.45
C LEU A 191 5.45 8.92 -3.72
N ALA A 192 5.49 7.59 -3.84
CA ALA A 192 4.91 6.88 -4.98
C ALA A 192 3.37 7.02 -5.00
N ILE A 193 2.71 6.87 -3.87
CA ILE A 193 1.26 7.08 -3.75
C ILE A 193 0.89 8.51 -4.13
N ASN A 194 1.63 9.50 -3.63
CA ASN A 194 1.41 10.92 -3.98
C ASN A 194 1.62 11.19 -5.46
N HIS A 195 2.67 10.62 -6.06
CA HIS A 195 2.88 10.73 -7.50
C HIS A 195 1.71 10.11 -8.28
N CYS A 196 1.26 8.93 -7.88
CA CYS A 196 0.10 8.25 -8.46
C CYS A 196 -1.17 9.14 -8.40
N LEU A 197 -1.53 9.63 -7.22
CA LEU A 197 -2.72 10.45 -7.02
C LEU A 197 -2.65 11.75 -7.83
N ASN A 198 -1.51 12.42 -7.87
CA ASN A 198 -1.32 13.64 -8.67
C ASN A 198 -1.44 13.38 -10.17
N LYS A 199 -0.88 12.25 -10.67
CA LYS A 199 -0.99 11.86 -12.07
C LYS A 199 -2.43 11.58 -12.49
N LEU A 200 -3.27 11.09 -11.57
CA LEU A 200 -4.68 10.81 -11.81
C LEU A 200 -5.58 12.04 -11.69
N LYS A 201 -5.17 13.06 -10.90
CA LYS A 201 -5.85 14.36 -10.81
C LYS A 201 -5.71 15.16 -12.10
N THR A 202 -4.59 15.01 -12.82
CA THR A 202 -4.33 15.74 -14.07
C THR A 202 -5.12 15.08 -15.21
N PRO A 203 -6.01 15.84 -15.93
CA PRO A 203 -6.66 15.30 -17.11
C PRO A 203 -5.58 14.86 -18.12
N SER A 204 -5.66 13.64 -18.60
CA SER A 204 -4.84 13.24 -19.74
C SER A 204 -5.20 14.18 -20.89
N LEU A 205 -4.27 15.02 -21.32
CA LEU A 205 -4.36 15.70 -22.61
C LEU A 205 -4.30 14.58 -23.66
N THR A 206 -5.45 13.98 -23.98
CA THR A 206 -5.62 13.21 -25.20
C THR A 206 -5.40 14.20 -26.32
N TYR A 207 -4.26 14.12 -26.97
CA TYR A 207 -4.06 14.73 -28.27
C TYR A 207 -5.14 14.15 -29.19
N LEU A 208 -6.14 14.97 -29.49
CA LEU A 208 -7.01 14.77 -30.63
C LEU A 208 -6.15 15.06 -31.87
N GLU A 209 -5.65 14.02 -32.50
CA GLU A 209 -5.27 14.04 -33.91
C GLU A 209 -6.45 13.61 -34.77
#